data_16e87325974835b391d14f21d7aa5cff
#
_entry.id   16e87325974835b391d14f21d7aa5cff
#
_cell.length_a   1.000
_cell.length_b   1.000
_cell.length_c   1.000
_cell.angle_alpha   90.00
_cell.angle_beta   90.00
_cell.angle_gamma   90.00
#
_symmetry.space_group_name_H-M   'P 1'
#
loop_
_entity.id
_entity.type
_entity.pdbx_description
1 polymer ?
#
loop_
_entity_poly.entity_id
_entity_poly.type
_entity_poly.pdbx_seq_one_letter_code
_entity_poly.pdbx_strand_id
1 'polypeptide(L)'
;MAKEYSRTQRIGDQMQRELAQLIRREIKDPRVGLVTITAVDVSRDVGHAKIFMTVMGQDNAEDIAQTIKVLNSAAGFLRMQLAREMKLRSVPQLHFHYDESVVRGMHLSALIERAVAEDGQHAENAAPAAKPESTEE
;
A
#
# COMPACT_ATOMS: atom_id res chain seq x y z
N MET A 1 -15.68 13.03 18.48
CA MET A 1 -16.39 12.86 17.77
C MET A 1 -16.20 11.83 17.19
N ALA A 2 -16.68 11.19 17.32
CA ALA A 2 -16.54 10.17 16.74
C ALA A 2 -16.75 10.43 15.45
N LYS A 3 -15.88 10.18 14.68
CA LYS A 3 -16.10 10.38 13.50
C LYS A 3 -16.88 9.32 12.99
N GLU A 4 -17.87 9.54 12.39
CA GLU A 4 -18.60 8.54 11.81
C GLU A 4 -17.91 8.02 10.63
N TYR A 5 -17.91 6.74 10.40
CA TYR A 5 -17.31 6.09 9.25
C TYR A 5 -18.11 6.48 8.04
N SER A 6 -17.54 7.14 7.08
CA SER A 6 -18.26 7.61 5.92
C SER A 6 -18.63 6.46 4.99
N ARG A 7 -19.57 6.73 4.11
CA ARG A 7 -20.01 5.72 3.16
C ARG A 7 -18.87 5.31 2.24
N THR A 8 -18.06 6.26 1.79
CA THR A 8 -16.96 5.93 0.90
C THR A 8 -15.91 5.10 1.62
N GLN A 9 -15.69 5.32 2.90
CA GLN A 9 -14.77 4.49 3.65
C GLN A 9 -15.27 3.06 3.78
N ARG A 10 -16.56 2.88 3.99
CA ARG A 10 -17.13 1.53 4.06
C ARG A 10 -17.00 0.82 2.74
N ILE A 11 -17.29 1.52 1.65
CA ILE A 11 -17.17 0.94 0.32
C ILE A 11 -15.71 0.57 0.07
N GLY A 12 -14.79 1.46 0.43
CA GLY A 12 -13.37 1.20 0.23
C GLY A 12 -12.89 -0.01 1.00
N ASP A 13 -13.32 -0.14 2.25
CA ASP A 13 -12.89 -1.28 3.07
C ASP A 13 -13.43 -2.59 2.51
N GLN A 14 -14.67 -2.59 2.06
CA GLN A 14 -15.23 -3.78 1.47
C GLN A 14 -14.54 -4.10 0.15
N MET A 15 -14.26 -3.08 -0.67
CA MET A 15 -13.55 -3.29 -1.91
C MET A 15 -12.16 -3.87 -1.66
N GLN A 16 -11.49 -3.42 -0.60
CA GLN A 16 -10.17 -3.93 -0.30
C GLN A 16 -10.21 -5.44 -0.05
N ARG A 17 -11.17 -5.89 0.71
CA ARG A 17 -11.30 -7.31 1.01
C ARG A 17 -11.67 -8.11 -0.23
N GLU A 18 -12.63 -7.60 -1.00
CA GLU A 18 -13.09 -8.34 -2.18
C GLU A 18 -12.03 -8.37 -3.27
N LEU A 19 -11.33 -7.24 -3.48
CA LEU A 19 -10.30 -7.19 -4.50
C LEU A 19 -9.13 -8.09 -4.16
N ALA A 20 -8.75 -8.18 -2.89
CA ALA A 20 -7.66 -9.06 -2.51
C ALA A 20 -7.97 -10.50 -2.89
N GLN A 21 -9.21 -10.93 -2.67
CA GLN A 21 -9.60 -12.27 -3.02
C GLN A 21 -9.75 -12.44 -4.53
N LEU A 22 -10.30 -11.45 -5.21
CA LEU A 22 -10.49 -11.53 -6.65
C LEU A 22 -9.16 -11.60 -7.39
N ILE A 23 -8.20 -10.80 -7.00
CA ILE A 23 -6.90 -10.81 -7.66
C ILE A 23 -6.24 -12.17 -7.46
N ARG A 24 -6.30 -12.71 -6.25
CA ARG A 24 -5.71 -14.00 -5.99
C ARG A 24 -6.39 -15.10 -6.78
N ARG A 25 -7.72 -15.02 -6.92
CA ARG A 25 -8.49 -16.07 -7.56
C ARG A 25 -8.49 -15.98 -9.07
N GLU A 26 -8.59 -14.74 -9.61
CA GLU A 26 -8.83 -14.56 -11.01
C GLU A 26 -7.64 -14.12 -11.84
N ILE A 27 -6.66 -13.46 -11.24
CA ILE A 27 -5.52 -12.97 -12.01
C ILE A 27 -4.44 -14.03 -11.94
N LYS A 28 -4.26 -14.75 -13.04
CA LYS A 28 -3.29 -15.84 -13.11
C LYS A 28 -2.13 -15.52 -14.02
N ASP A 29 -1.75 -14.27 -14.08
CA ASP A 29 -0.67 -13.84 -14.96
C ASP A 29 0.66 -13.99 -14.22
N PRO A 30 1.61 -14.74 -14.78
CA PRO A 30 2.88 -14.96 -14.10
C PRO A 30 3.71 -13.69 -13.90
N ARG A 31 3.36 -12.60 -14.60
CA ARG A 31 4.06 -11.34 -14.40
C ARG A 31 3.61 -10.65 -13.13
N VAL A 32 2.48 -11.09 -12.54
CA VAL A 32 1.96 -10.47 -11.36
C VAL A 32 2.44 -11.26 -10.16
N GLY A 33 3.13 -10.59 -9.24
CA GLY A 33 3.59 -11.24 -8.03
C GLY A 33 2.49 -11.33 -7.00
N LEU A 34 2.86 -11.54 -5.76
CA LEU A 34 1.89 -11.64 -4.70
C LEU A 34 1.49 -10.24 -4.28
N VAL A 35 0.30 -9.83 -4.68
CA VAL A 35 -0.18 -8.48 -4.48
C VAL A 35 -0.87 -8.35 -3.13
N THR A 36 -0.51 -7.34 -2.38
CA THR A 36 -1.20 -6.99 -1.14
C THR A 36 -1.82 -5.61 -1.32
N ILE A 37 -3.12 -5.51 -1.14
CA ILE A 37 -3.78 -4.23 -1.25
C ILE A 37 -3.70 -3.54 0.10
N THR A 38 -3.07 -2.39 0.13
CA THR A 38 -2.82 -1.67 1.38
C THR A 38 -3.87 -0.64 1.70
N ALA A 39 -4.53 -0.10 0.68
CA ALA A 39 -5.56 0.89 0.90
C ALA A 39 -6.43 1.06 -0.33
N VAL A 40 -7.66 1.47 -0.14
CA VAL A 40 -8.55 1.80 -1.24
C VAL A 40 -9.17 3.14 -0.92
N ASP A 41 -8.97 4.11 -1.81
CA ASP A 41 -9.46 5.46 -1.60
C ASP A 41 -10.55 5.74 -2.64
N VAL A 42 -11.78 5.81 -2.20
CA VAL A 42 -12.94 5.98 -3.08
C VAL A 42 -13.29 7.45 -3.15
N SER A 43 -13.50 7.97 -4.36
CA SER A 43 -13.85 9.36 -4.52
C SER A 43 -15.25 9.62 -3.97
N ARG A 44 -15.51 10.90 -3.69
CA ARG A 44 -16.74 11.28 -3.04
C ARG A 44 -17.97 10.87 -3.81
N ASP A 45 -17.92 10.97 -5.13
CA ASP A 45 -19.04 10.59 -5.98
C ASP A 45 -19.07 9.11 -6.29
N VAL A 46 -18.18 8.33 -5.68
CA VAL A 46 -18.06 6.90 -5.88
C VAL A 46 -17.80 6.56 -7.35
N GLY A 47 -17.18 7.47 -8.07
CA GLY A 47 -16.89 7.25 -9.49
C GLY A 47 -15.53 6.63 -9.74
N HIS A 48 -14.61 6.82 -8.83
CA HIS A 48 -13.24 6.35 -8.99
C HIS A 48 -12.70 5.83 -7.69
N ALA A 49 -11.86 4.81 -7.74
CA ALA A 49 -11.19 4.26 -6.57
C ALA A 49 -9.71 4.09 -6.88
N LYS A 50 -8.88 4.64 -6.02
CA LYS A 50 -7.45 4.42 -6.12
C LYS A 50 -7.10 3.24 -5.24
N ILE A 51 -6.51 2.23 -5.85
CA ILE A 51 -6.17 0.99 -5.17
C ILE A 51 -4.67 0.98 -4.95
N PHE A 52 -4.24 1.10 -3.72
CA PHE A 52 -2.81 1.11 -3.41
C PHE A 52 -2.37 -0.29 -3.03
N MET A 53 -1.22 -0.70 -3.53
CA MET A 53 -0.77 -2.07 -3.36
C MET A 53 0.73 -2.18 -3.27
N THR A 54 1.20 -3.26 -2.68
CA THR A 54 2.60 -3.63 -2.72
C THR A 54 2.69 -5.03 -3.32
N VAL A 55 3.88 -5.42 -3.75
CA VAL A 55 4.07 -6.71 -4.39
C VAL A 55 5.23 -7.39 -3.72
N MET A 56 4.97 -8.55 -3.11
CA MET A 56 6.02 -9.29 -2.45
C MET A 56 6.92 -9.93 -3.49
N GLY A 57 8.20 -9.82 -3.28
CA GLY A 57 9.17 -10.44 -4.18
C GLY A 57 9.52 -9.62 -5.40
N GLN A 58 8.97 -8.44 -5.55
CA GLN A 58 9.32 -7.57 -6.66
C GLN A 58 9.87 -6.28 -6.10
N ASP A 59 11.17 -6.09 -6.24
CA ASP A 59 11.84 -4.91 -5.70
C ASP A 59 12.16 -3.89 -6.74
N ASN A 60 12.26 -4.25 -8.00
CA ASN A 60 12.72 -3.28 -8.99
C ASN A 60 11.51 -2.61 -9.64
N ALA A 61 11.75 -1.40 -10.11
CA ALA A 61 10.69 -0.57 -10.64
C ALA A 61 10.04 -1.16 -11.89
N GLU A 62 10.79 -1.90 -12.66
CA GLU A 62 10.24 -2.45 -13.89
C GLU A 62 9.22 -3.54 -13.61
N ASP A 63 9.52 -4.43 -12.68
CA ASP A 63 8.60 -5.50 -12.33
C ASP A 63 7.35 -4.95 -11.68
N ILE A 64 7.51 -3.94 -10.82
CA ILE A 64 6.39 -3.31 -10.18
C ILE A 64 5.51 -2.63 -11.22
N ALA A 65 6.12 -1.91 -12.16
CA ALA A 65 5.37 -1.23 -13.20
C ALA A 65 4.61 -2.22 -14.07
N GLN A 66 5.21 -3.37 -14.33
CA GLN A 66 4.56 -4.38 -15.14
C GLN A 66 3.36 -4.97 -14.41
N THR A 67 3.49 -5.23 -13.12
CA THR A 67 2.36 -5.72 -12.33
C THR A 67 1.22 -4.71 -12.33
N ILE A 68 1.54 -3.42 -12.14
CA ILE A 68 0.53 -2.39 -12.15
C ILE A 68 -0.15 -2.31 -13.52
N LYS A 69 0.63 -2.43 -14.58
CA LYS A 69 0.08 -2.38 -15.92
C LYS A 69 -0.89 -3.53 -16.16
N VAL A 70 -0.53 -4.73 -15.72
CA VAL A 70 -1.41 -5.88 -15.88
C VAL A 70 -2.69 -5.68 -15.07
N LEU A 71 -2.59 -5.20 -13.84
CA LEU A 71 -3.78 -5.00 -13.03
C LEU A 71 -4.67 -3.91 -13.61
N ASN A 72 -4.09 -2.82 -14.12
CA ASN A 72 -4.90 -1.79 -14.73
C ASN A 72 -5.53 -2.27 -16.04
N SER A 73 -4.88 -3.16 -16.75
CA SER A 73 -5.49 -3.75 -17.93
C SER A 73 -6.67 -4.66 -17.56
N ALA A 74 -6.63 -5.25 -16.38
CA ALA A 74 -7.71 -6.11 -15.92
C ALA A 74 -8.75 -5.35 -15.11
N ALA A 75 -8.62 -4.03 -15.01
CA ALA A 75 -9.49 -3.25 -14.13
C ALA A 75 -10.96 -3.39 -14.52
N GLY A 76 -11.27 -3.43 -15.80
CA GLY A 76 -12.65 -3.58 -16.23
C GLY A 76 -13.25 -4.92 -15.82
N PHE A 77 -12.45 -5.98 -15.94
CA PHE A 77 -12.90 -7.30 -15.52
C PHE A 77 -13.09 -7.33 -14.01
N LEU A 78 -12.15 -6.80 -13.26
CA LEU A 78 -12.26 -6.79 -11.80
C LEU A 78 -13.46 -5.96 -11.36
N ARG A 79 -13.70 -4.86 -12.04
CA ARG A 79 -14.84 -4.01 -11.72
C ARG A 79 -16.15 -4.77 -11.91
N MET A 80 -16.24 -5.53 -12.98
CA MET A 80 -17.43 -6.31 -13.24
C MET A 80 -17.64 -7.36 -12.17
N GLN A 81 -16.56 -8.03 -11.75
CA GLN A 81 -16.66 -9.03 -10.69
C GLN A 81 -17.05 -8.39 -9.37
N LEU A 82 -16.51 -7.20 -9.08
CA LEU A 82 -16.87 -6.49 -7.86
C LEU A 82 -18.36 -6.14 -7.87
N ALA A 83 -18.89 -5.77 -9.01
CA ALA A 83 -20.30 -5.42 -9.09
C ALA A 83 -21.17 -6.58 -8.65
N ARG A 84 -20.76 -7.79 -9.00
CA ARG A 84 -21.52 -8.96 -8.60
C ARG A 84 -21.36 -9.24 -7.11
N GLU A 85 -20.12 -9.11 -6.60
CA GLU A 85 -19.88 -9.46 -5.22
C GLU A 85 -20.45 -8.45 -4.23
N MET A 86 -20.39 -7.18 -4.58
CA MET A 86 -20.76 -6.14 -3.63
C MET A 86 -22.18 -5.66 -3.79
N LYS A 87 -22.82 -6.03 -4.89
CA LYS A 87 -24.20 -5.64 -5.13
C LYS A 87 -24.39 -4.14 -5.06
N LEU A 88 -23.42 -3.41 -5.55
CA LEU A 88 -23.52 -1.97 -5.59
C LEU A 88 -24.24 -1.55 -6.85
N ARG A 89 -25.00 -0.44 -6.75
CA ARG A 89 -25.65 0.08 -7.92
C ARG A 89 -24.62 0.49 -8.95
N SER A 90 -23.53 1.04 -8.51
CA SER A 90 -22.47 1.50 -9.39
C SER A 90 -21.15 1.23 -8.71
N VAL A 91 -20.23 0.62 -9.43
CA VAL A 91 -18.90 0.31 -8.90
C VAL A 91 -17.93 1.33 -9.46
N PRO A 92 -17.06 1.91 -8.63
CA PRO A 92 -16.10 2.90 -9.12
C PRO A 92 -15.13 2.31 -10.12
N GLN A 93 -14.57 3.16 -10.95
CA GLN A 93 -13.50 2.73 -11.83
C GLN A 93 -12.24 2.51 -11.01
N LEU A 94 -11.53 1.45 -11.30
CA LEU A 94 -10.37 1.06 -10.50
C LEU A 94 -9.09 1.56 -11.12
N HIS A 95 -8.23 2.14 -10.29
CA HIS A 95 -6.93 2.64 -10.71
C HIS A 95 -5.90 2.11 -9.74
N PHE A 96 -4.99 1.27 -10.20
CA PHE A 96 -4.00 0.64 -9.34
C PHE A 96 -2.72 1.46 -9.27
N HIS A 97 -2.22 1.64 -8.06
CA HIS A 97 -1.01 2.40 -7.80
C HIS A 97 -0.13 1.64 -6.81
N TYR A 98 1.16 1.77 -6.95
CA TYR A 98 2.06 1.17 -5.98
C TYR A 98 2.07 2.04 -4.72
N ASP A 99 1.99 1.41 -3.57
CA ASP A 99 1.94 2.14 -2.31
C ASP A 99 3.37 2.43 -1.86
N GLU A 100 3.87 3.58 -2.21
CA GLU A 100 5.21 3.96 -1.84
C GLU A 100 5.33 4.32 -0.38
N SER A 101 4.23 4.56 0.29
CA SER A 101 4.29 4.94 1.70
C SER A 101 4.83 3.80 2.55
N VAL A 102 4.52 2.55 2.19
CA VAL A 102 5.02 1.40 2.92
C VAL A 102 6.53 1.29 2.76
N VAL A 103 7.03 1.43 1.53
CA VAL A 103 8.47 1.36 1.27
C VAL A 103 9.17 2.54 1.95
N ARG A 104 8.58 3.71 1.86
CA ARG A 104 9.16 4.89 2.47
C ARG A 104 9.22 4.73 3.99
N GLY A 105 8.19 4.14 4.58
CA GLY A 105 8.18 3.89 6.01
C GLY A 105 9.25 2.90 6.42
N MET A 106 9.47 1.87 5.62
CA MET A 106 10.50 0.90 5.92
C MET A 106 11.89 1.53 5.83
N HIS A 107 12.12 2.38 4.83
CA HIS A 107 13.38 3.09 4.72
C HIS A 107 13.60 4.01 5.91
N LEU A 108 12.58 4.70 6.33
CA LEU A 108 12.69 5.60 7.46
C LEU A 108 12.98 4.83 8.73
N SER A 109 12.34 3.70 8.94
CA SER A 109 12.59 2.87 10.10
C SER A 109 14.04 2.39 10.12
N ALA A 110 14.53 1.95 8.97
CA ALA A 110 15.90 1.48 8.88
C ALA A 110 16.89 2.61 9.18
N LEU A 111 16.61 3.80 8.72
CA LEU A 111 17.46 4.94 9.00
C LEU A 111 17.44 5.30 10.49
N ILE A 112 16.28 5.24 11.11
CA ILE A 112 16.16 5.53 12.51
C ILE A 112 16.91 4.50 13.34
N GLU A 113 16.77 3.22 13.00
CA GLU A 113 17.46 2.16 13.72
C GLU A 113 18.97 2.32 13.59
N ARG A 114 19.44 2.69 12.40
CA ARG A 114 20.85 2.87 12.20
C ARG A 114 21.37 4.05 12.99
N ALA A 115 20.62 5.14 13.03
CA ALA A 115 21.02 6.31 13.78
C ALA A 115 21.10 6.01 15.28
N VAL A 116 20.13 5.25 15.79
CA VAL A 116 20.14 4.86 17.19
C VAL A 116 21.33 3.97 17.49
N ALA A 117 21.65 3.03 16.61
CA ALA A 117 22.79 2.16 16.82
C ALA A 117 24.08 2.95 16.81
N GLU A 118 24.22 3.91 15.90
CA GLU A 118 25.41 4.72 15.83
C GLU A 118 25.52 5.59 17.08
N ASP A 119 24.43 6.14 17.54
CA ASP A 119 24.47 6.93 18.76
C ASP A 119 24.88 6.06 19.95
N GLY A 120 24.37 4.85 20.02
CA GLY A 120 24.75 3.95 21.08
C GLY A 120 26.23 3.61 21.05
N GLN A 121 26.75 3.38 19.85
CA GLN A 121 28.16 3.11 19.73
C GLN A 121 28.99 4.32 20.12
N HIS A 122 28.58 5.49 19.72
CA HIS A 122 29.32 6.70 20.08
C HIS A 122 29.30 6.90 21.59
N ALA A 123 28.18 6.62 22.23
CA ALA A 123 28.09 6.75 23.65
C ALA A 123 29.03 5.79 24.36
N GLU A 124 29.15 4.59 23.83
CA GLU A 124 30.05 3.65 24.43
C GLU A 124 31.48 3.98 24.17
N ASN A 125 31.81 4.37 22.97
CA ASN A 125 33.20 4.67 22.65
C ASN A 125 33.62 6.02 23.10
N ALA A 126 32.76 6.94 23.29
CA ALA A 126 33.16 8.27 23.64
C ALA A 126 33.54 8.33 25.08
N ALA A 127 34.36 9.24 25.43
CA ALA A 127 34.70 9.42 26.80
C ALA A 127 33.45 9.79 27.52
N PRO A 128 33.45 9.56 28.78
CA PRO A 128 32.27 9.85 29.53
C PRO A 128 31.80 11.26 29.35
N ALA A 129 32.67 12.11 29.00
CA ALA A 129 32.26 13.45 28.86
C ALA A 129 31.47 13.69 27.63
N ALA A 130 31.53 12.85 26.76
CA ALA A 130 30.87 13.11 25.55
C ALA A 130 29.42 13.21 25.72
N LYS A 131 28.82 14.16 25.16
CA LYS A 131 27.53 14.29 25.28
C LYS A 131 26.89 13.95 24.12
N PRO A 132 25.98 13.38 24.09
CA PRO A 132 25.26 12.94 22.97
C PRO A 132 24.42 13.94 22.40
N GLU A 133 24.69 15.01 22.53
CA GLU A 133 23.86 15.93 22.02
C GLU A 133 23.62 15.72 20.79
N SER A 134 24.23 15.19 20.32
CA SER A 134 23.98 15.08 19.09
C SER A 134 22.92 14.41 18.72
N THR A 135 22.59 14.00 19.32
CA THR A 135 21.62 13.33 18.85
C THR A 135 20.71 14.00 18.31
N GLU A 136 20.72 14.86 18.09
CA GLU A 136 19.90 15.35 17.65
C GLU A 136 19.77 15.34 16.57
N GLU A 137 19.66 15.33 16.26
CA GLU A 137 19.48 15.38 15.40
C GLU A 137 19.21 14.95 14.81
#